data_24ef635de46b35ed7af91788ec1c91ad
#
_entry.id   24ef635de46b35ed7af91788ec1c91ad
#
_cell.length_a   1.000
_cell.length_b   1.000
_cell.length_c   1.000
_cell.angle_alpha   90.00
_cell.angle_beta   90.00
_cell.angle_gamma   90.00
#
_symmetry.space_group_name_H-M   'P 1'
#
loop_
_entity.id
_entity.type
_entity.pdbx_description
1 polymer ?
#
loop_
_entity_poly.entity_id
_entity_poly.type
_entity_poly.pdbx_seq_one_letter_code
_entity_poly.pdbx_strand_id
1 'polypeptide(L)' 'MKTTEQQHNERKREIMEKCFECYAENGLTGTGIKALADACGCTKANLYSYFKNLDELIIESTAYCMEKLSLIHI' A
#
# COMPACT_ATOMS: atom_id res chain seq x y z
N MET A 1 2.72 -23.55 -8.40
CA MET A 1 2.17 -22.41 -9.14
C MET A 1 1.25 -21.59 -8.22
N LYS A 2 1.38 -20.27 -8.25
CA LYS A 2 0.56 -19.41 -7.40
C LYS A 2 -0.84 -19.25 -7.95
N THR A 3 -1.82 -19.19 -7.07
CA THR A 3 -3.20 -18.92 -7.48
C THR A 3 -3.37 -17.43 -7.80
N THR A 4 -4.44 -17.10 -8.51
CA THR A 4 -4.77 -15.69 -8.79
C THR A 4 -4.93 -14.89 -7.50
N GLU A 5 -5.54 -15.50 -6.47
CA GLU A 5 -5.71 -14.87 -5.17
C GLU A 5 -4.37 -14.57 -4.50
N GLN A 6 -3.42 -15.50 -4.56
CA GLN A 6 -2.09 -15.30 -4.00
C GLN A 6 -1.35 -14.19 -4.72
N GLN A 7 -1.47 -14.13 -6.04
CA GLN A 7 -0.85 -13.07 -6.85
C GLN A 7 -1.44 -11.71 -6.49
N HIS A 8 -2.76 -11.65 -6.31
CA HIS A 8 -3.45 -10.43 -5.93
C HIS A 8 -2.98 -9.95 -4.54
N ASN A 9 -2.86 -10.86 -3.59
CA ASN A 9 -2.41 -10.53 -2.24
C ASN A 9 -0.96 -10.07 -2.20
N GLU A 10 -0.09 -10.70 -2.98
CA GLU A 10 1.30 -10.29 -3.08
C GLU A 10 1.43 -8.89 -3.66
N ARG A 11 0.67 -8.60 -4.71
CA ARG A 11 0.68 -7.28 -5.33
C ARG A 11 0.15 -6.23 -4.37
N LYS A 12 -0.89 -6.57 -3.61
CA LYS A 12 -1.45 -5.68 -2.60
C LYS A 12 -0.41 -5.32 -1.54
N ARG A 13 0.37 -6.30 -1.08
CA ARG A 13 1.44 -6.06 -0.11
C ARG A 13 2.51 -5.14 -0.66
N GLU A 14 2.93 -5.35 -1.90
CA GLU A 14 3.91 -4.49 -2.55
C GLU A 14 3.41 -3.05 -2.63
N ILE A 15 2.14 -2.88 -2.98
CA ILE A 15 1.51 -1.56 -3.05
C ILE A 15 1.51 -0.91 -1.68
N MET A 16 1.14 -1.64 -0.64
CA MET A 16 1.11 -1.12 0.73
C MET A 16 2.49 -0.68 1.20
N GLU A 17 3.52 -1.47 0.91
CA GLU A 17 4.90 -1.11 1.28
C GLU A 17 5.35 0.17 0.57
N LYS A 18 5.08 0.27 -0.72
CA LYS A 18 5.47 1.46 -1.50
C LYS A 18 4.69 2.70 -1.06
N CYS A 19 3.42 2.54 -0.74
CA CYS A 19 2.61 3.64 -0.23
C CYS A 19 3.13 4.14 1.11
N PHE A 20 3.48 3.22 2.00
CA PHE A 20 4.03 3.59 3.30
C PHE A 20 5.35 4.34 3.15
N GLU A 21 6.23 3.89 2.28
CA GLU A 21 7.48 4.59 1.99
C GLU A 21 7.23 6.00 1.47
N CYS A 22 6.24 6.15 0.61
CA CYS A 22 5.87 7.45 0.05
C CYS A 22 5.38 8.39 1.15
N TYR A 23 4.56 7.91 2.08
CA TYR A 23 4.11 8.69 3.22
C TYR A 23 5.28 9.10 4.12
N ALA A 24 6.20 8.17 4.36
CA ALA A 24 7.35 8.44 5.22
C ALA A 24 8.24 9.54 4.65
N GLU A 25 8.37 9.61 3.33
CA GLU A 25 9.20 10.61 2.68
C GLU A 25 8.51 11.96 2.53
N ASN A 26 7.22 11.97 2.20
CA ASN A 26 6.50 13.19 1.82
C ASN A 26 5.48 13.66 2.84
N GLY A 27 5.19 12.86 3.85
CA GLY A 27 4.15 13.16 4.83
C GLY A 27 2.75 12.84 4.31
N LEU A 28 1.81 12.66 5.23
CA LEU A 28 0.43 12.30 4.87
C LEU A 28 -0.29 13.42 4.14
N THR A 29 -0.05 14.66 4.54
CA THR A 29 -0.72 15.82 3.94
C THR A 29 -0.21 16.15 2.55
N GLY A 30 1.03 15.75 2.23
CA GLY A 30 1.62 16.01 0.93
C GLY A 30 1.48 14.85 -0.05
N THR A 31 0.82 13.78 0.35
CA THR A 31 0.72 12.57 -0.47
C THR A 31 -0.73 12.30 -0.87
N GLY A 32 -1.03 12.50 -2.15
CA GLY A 32 -2.34 12.20 -2.70
C GLY A 32 -2.35 10.91 -3.48
N ILE A 33 -3.53 10.52 -3.97
CA ILE A 33 -3.70 9.27 -4.71
C ILE A 33 -2.82 9.22 -5.96
N LYS A 34 -2.61 10.35 -6.62
CA LYS A 34 -1.78 10.42 -7.81
C LYS A 34 -0.32 10.09 -7.48
N ALA A 35 0.18 10.66 -6.38
CA ALA A 35 1.56 10.39 -5.94
C ALA A 35 1.74 8.92 -5.60
N LEU A 36 0.75 8.33 -4.94
CA LEU A 36 0.79 6.92 -4.59
C LEU A 36 0.76 6.02 -5.84
N ALA A 37 -0.09 6.35 -6.79
CA ALA A 37 -0.16 5.60 -8.04
C ALA A 37 1.17 5.68 -8.79
N ASP A 38 1.77 6.85 -8.86
CA ASP A 38 3.07 7.02 -9.50
C ASP A 38 4.17 6.21 -8.78
N ALA A 39 4.17 6.25 -7.45
CA ALA A 39 5.15 5.50 -6.66
C ALA A 39 5.01 3.99 -6.85
N CYS A 40 3.79 3.51 -7.02
CA CYS A 40 3.52 2.09 -7.24
C CYS A 40 3.65 1.67 -8.70
N GLY A 41 3.81 2.64 -9.61
CA GLY A 41 3.90 2.34 -11.03
C GLY A 41 2.58 1.85 -11.63
N CYS A 42 1.46 2.34 -11.13
CA CYS A 42 0.14 1.93 -11.60
C CYS A 42 -0.80 3.13 -11.70
N THR A 43 -2.04 2.89 -12.14
CA THR A 43 -3.05 3.93 -12.27
C THR A 43 -3.87 4.06 -11.00
N LYS A 44 -4.60 5.18 -10.87
CA LYS A 44 -5.55 5.37 -9.77
C LYS A 44 -6.59 4.25 -9.74
N ALA A 45 -7.11 3.89 -10.91
CA ALA A 45 -8.10 2.83 -11.01
C ALA A 45 -7.56 1.50 -10.50
N ASN A 46 -6.29 1.22 -10.77
CA ASN A 46 -5.63 0.02 -10.29
C ASN A 46 -5.54 0.02 -8.76
N LEU A 47 -5.16 1.15 -8.17
CA LEU A 47 -5.12 1.28 -6.71
C LEU A 47 -6.51 1.05 -6.10
N TYR A 48 -7.54 1.64 -6.70
CA TYR A 48 -8.91 1.47 -6.19
C TYR A 48 -9.49 0.08 -6.41
N SER A 49 -8.82 -0.76 -7.21
CA SER A 49 -9.21 -2.17 -7.32
C SER A 49 -8.77 -2.96 -6.09
N TYR A 50 -7.76 -2.47 -5.36
CA TYR A 50 -7.28 -3.11 -4.14
C TYR A 50 -7.85 -2.46 -2.88
N PHE A 51 -8.15 -1.17 -2.92
CA PHE A 51 -8.60 -0.40 -1.76
C PHE A 51 -9.84 0.40 -2.11
N LYS A 52 -10.79 0.45 -1.20
CA LYS A 52 -12.06 1.10 -1.40
C LYS A 52 -11.93 2.60 -1.64
N ASN A 53 -11.03 3.23 -0.90
CA ASN A 53 -10.76 4.65 -1.00
C ASN A 53 -9.36 4.95 -0.47
N LEU A 54 -8.95 6.21 -0.52
CA LEU A 54 -7.63 6.61 -0.07
C LEU A 54 -7.42 6.38 1.42
N ASP A 55 -8.44 6.65 2.23
CA ASP A 55 -8.35 6.45 3.68
C ASP A 55 -8.09 4.99 4.03
N GLU A 56 -8.80 4.09 3.36
CA GLU A 56 -8.61 2.65 3.57
C GLU A 56 -7.19 2.23 3.18
N LEU A 57 -6.69 2.75 2.06
CA LEU A 57 -5.33 2.48 1.62
C LEU A 57 -4.31 2.91 2.69
N ILE A 58 -4.46 4.10 3.23
CA ILE A 58 -3.57 4.63 4.27
C ILE A 58 -3.63 3.77 5.52
N ILE A 59 -4.83 3.45 5.97
CA ILE A 59 -5.03 2.65 7.19
C ILE A 59 -4.44 1.26 7.04
N GLU A 60 -4.74 0.59 5.95
CA GLU A 60 -4.24 -0.76 5.70
C GLU A 60 -2.73 -0.80 5.52
N SER A 61 -2.17 0.19 4.81
CA SER A 61 -0.73 0.26 4.60
C SER A 61 0.00 0.47 5.92
N THR A 62 -0.50 1.36 6.76
CA THR A 62 0.09 1.63 8.06
C THR A 62 0.01 0.41 8.97
N ALA A 63 -1.17 -0.21 9.03
CA ALA A 63 -1.38 -1.40 9.85
C ALA A 63 -0.46 -2.54 9.43
N TYR A 64 -0.35 -2.77 8.13
CA TYR A 64 0.50 -3.82 7.59
C TYR A 64 1.97 -3.61 7.96
N CYS A 65 2.47 -2.39 7.80
CA CYS A 65 3.86 -2.10 8.10
C CYS A 65 4.15 -2.16 9.59
N MET A 66 3.21 -1.73 10.42
CA MET A 66 3.36 -1.82 11.87
C MET A 66 3.32 -3.27 12.34
N GLU A 67 2.51 -4.09 11.73
CA GLU A 67 2.47 -5.53 12.02
C GLU A 67 3.81 -6.19 11.73
N LYS A 68 4.41 -5.85 10.60
CA LYS A 68 5.74 -6.37 10.25
C LYS A 68 6.80 -6.00 11.29
N LEU A 69 6.74 -4.76 11.75
CA LEU A 69 7.67 -4.28 12.77
C LEU A 69 7.45 -5.00 14.11
N SER A 70 6.20 -5.26 14.46
CA SER A 70 5.88 -5.99 15.69
C SER A 70 6.41 -7.41 15.67
N LEU A 71 6.34 -8.07 14.52
CA LEU A 71 6.84 -9.44 14.37
C LEU A 71 8.35 -9.54 14.57
N ILE A 72 9.07 -8.47 14.27
CA ILE A 72 10.51 -8.44 14.42
C ILE A 72 10.92 -8.45 15.90
N HIS A 73 10.06 -7.99 16.78
CA HIS A 73 10.34 -7.91 18.21
C HIS A 73 10.05 -9.20 18.97
N ILE A 74 9.49 -10.18 18.31
CA ILE A 74 9.25 -11.47 18.93
C ILE A 74 10.44 -12.38 18.70
#